data_e964f1f603c9a0dba97f45fe14139edc
#
_entry.id   e964f1f603c9a0dba97f45fe14139edc
#
_cell.length_a   1.000
_cell.length_b   1.000
_cell.length_c   1.000
_cell.angle_alpha   90.00
_cell.angle_beta   90.00
_cell.angle_gamma   90.00
#
_symmetry.space_group_name_H-M   'P 1'
#
loop_
_entity.id
_entity.type
_entity.pdbx_description
1 polymer ?
#
loop_
_entity_poly.entity_id
_entity_poly.type
_entity_poly.pdbx_seq_one_letter_code
_entity_poly.pdbx_strand_id
1 'polypeptide(L)'
;MKGIRQLNNLCGIDVGCTNIKMVAIVNNQIKTNTIPSGDFCSKEYLVNQITEFYLTAGTSFNGLGIAFSGCTTDGQSICQTTLNCLKNLCTKDFTHLMCPKINLINDSNASCLAGTIEYPESKVLVSVTSGTGIGAGIAINSKLFTGANGFAGEIYGNTTFDKNGSLTKIGRLCSGSKILKKLRSTDNSQIDAIITEAAQELGIVLVSLIHSFNPDVIYLSGGGFEFYDLFSQTTSFIKKHAYPQFLEDITIVKSGFNNYAGCYGAMKSLIM
;
A
#
# COMPACT_ATOMS: atom_id res chain seq x y z
N MET A 1 -13.76 -14.47 -3.44
CA MET A 1 -12.53 -15.19 -3.01
C MET A 1 -11.87 -16.09 -4.08
N LYS A 2 -12.30 -16.03 -5.35
CA LYS A 2 -11.65 -16.79 -6.45
C LYS A 2 -10.18 -16.41 -6.65
N GLY A 3 -9.83 -15.12 -6.50
CA GLY A 3 -8.47 -14.64 -6.73
C GLY A 3 -7.42 -15.06 -5.70
N ILE A 4 -7.82 -15.43 -4.47
CA ILE A 4 -6.88 -15.84 -3.41
C ILE A 4 -6.33 -17.25 -3.68
N ARG A 5 -7.07 -18.13 -4.34
CA ARG A 5 -6.62 -19.51 -4.61
C ARG A 5 -5.33 -19.57 -5.45
N GLN A 6 -5.10 -18.59 -6.34
CA GLN A 6 -3.86 -18.51 -7.13
C GLN A 6 -2.63 -18.18 -6.29
N LEU A 7 -2.81 -17.68 -5.05
CA LEU A 7 -1.74 -17.35 -4.11
C LEU A 7 -1.40 -18.51 -3.16
N ASN A 8 -1.99 -19.68 -3.35
CA ASN A 8 -1.70 -20.83 -2.50
C ASN A 8 -0.21 -21.21 -2.60
N ASN A 9 0.37 -21.60 -1.45
CA ASN A 9 1.80 -21.87 -1.28
C ASN A 9 2.71 -20.66 -1.57
N LEU A 10 2.23 -19.44 -1.31
CA LEU A 10 3.02 -18.22 -1.34
C LEU A 10 3.06 -17.57 0.05
N CYS A 11 4.16 -16.86 0.30
CA CYS A 11 4.38 -16.05 1.47
C CYS A 11 4.52 -14.58 1.06
N GLY A 12 3.81 -13.68 1.73
CA GLY A 12 3.84 -12.25 1.49
C GLY A 12 4.13 -11.46 2.76
N ILE A 13 5.06 -10.54 2.67
CA ILE A 13 5.49 -9.67 3.77
C ILE A 13 5.22 -8.23 3.37
N ASP A 14 4.84 -7.39 4.32
CA ASP A 14 4.72 -5.93 4.16
C ASP A 14 5.50 -5.23 5.28
N VAL A 15 6.63 -4.64 4.93
CA VAL A 15 7.54 -3.97 5.86
C VAL A 15 7.21 -2.47 5.89
N GLY A 16 6.32 -2.10 6.79
CA GLY A 16 5.97 -0.70 7.04
C GLY A 16 6.82 -0.06 8.14
N CYS A 17 6.67 1.26 8.31
CA CYS A 17 7.41 2.02 9.33
C CYS A 17 6.98 1.70 10.78
N THR A 18 5.77 1.17 10.97
CA THR A 18 5.21 0.92 12.30
C THR A 18 5.09 -0.57 12.60
N ASN A 19 4.76 -1.36 11.59
CA ASN A 19 4.56 -2.80 11.71
C ASN A 19 5.14 -3.52 10.51
N ILE A 20 5.63 -4.74 10.75
CA ILE A 20 5.90 -5.75 9.73
C ILE A 20 4.71 -6.71 9.76
N LYS A 21 4.02 -6.82 8.65
CA LYS A 21 2.87 -7.72 8.48
C LYS A 21 3.26 -8.88 7.59
N MET A 22 2.77 -10.05 7.91
CA MET A 22 3.15 -11.29 7.25
C MET A 22 1.91 -12.14 7.01
N VAL A 23 1.80 -12.68 5.82
CA VAL A 23 0.71 -13.58 5.39
C VAL A 23 1.32 -14.76 4.66
N ALA A 24 0.90 -15.95 5.01
CA ALA A 24 1.22 -17.17 4.27
C ALA A 24 -0.07 -17.92 3.93
N ILE A 25 -0.16 -18.46 2.72
CA ILE A 25 -1.29 -19.28 2.30
C ILE A 25 -0.77 -20.69 2.02
N VAL A 26 -1.17 -21.65 2.83
CA VAL A 26 -0.75 -23.05 2.73
C VAL A 26 -1.99 -23.93 2.76
N ASN A 27 -2.15 -24.80 1.76
CA ASN A 27 -3.33 -25.67 1.64
C ASN A 27 -4.67 -24.91 1.75
N ASN A 28 -4.73 -23.74 1.14
CA ASN A 28 -5.87 -22.80 1.22
C ASN A 28 -6.16 -22.27 2.64
N GLN A 29 -5.29 -22.46 3.59
CA GLN A 29 -5.37 -21.84 4.92
C GLN A 29 -4.49 -20.60 4.98
N ILE A 30 -5.02 -19.54 5.57
CA ILE A 30 -4.32 -18.26 5.72
C ILE A 30 -3.72 -18.24 7.13
N LYS A 31 -2.42 -18.02 7.21
CA LYS A 31 -1.69 -17.73 8.44
C LYS A 31 -1.21 -16.29 8.40
N THR A 32 -1.36 -15.57 9.49
CA THR A 32 -0.95 -14.16 9.59
C THR A 32 -0.12 -13.93 10.83
N ASN A 33 0.80 -12.98 10.75
CA ASN A 33 1.50 -12.43 11.90
C ASN A 33 1.70 -10.92 11.70
N THR A 34 1.76 -10.19 12.79
CA THR A 34 2.09 -8.75 12.79
C THR A 34 2.98 -8.47 13.98
N ILE A 35 4.14 -7.90 13.70
CA ILE A 35 5.11 -7.51 14.73
C ILE A 35 5.43 -6.01 14.56
N PRO A 36 5.81 -5.31 15.64
CA PRO A 36 6.22 -3.93 15.54
C PRO A 36 7.51 -3.79 14.72
N SER A 37 7.62 -2.70 13.97
CA SER A 37 8.83 -2.19 13.38
C SER A 37 9.17 -0.83 14.00
N GLY A 38 10.18 -0.15 13.53
CA GLY A 38 10.59 1.17 14.01
C GLY A 38 12.10 1.27 14.12
N ASP A 39 12.58 2.22 14.91
CA ASP A 39 14.02 2.54 15.00
C ASP A 39 14.88 1.37 15.56
N PHE A 40 14.27 0.48 16.34
CA PHE A 40 14.93 -0.71 16.86
C PHE A 40 15.09 -1.83 15.83
N CYS A 41 14.37 -1.77 14.72
CA CYS A 41 14.41 -2.80 13.68
C CYS A 41 15.72 -2.68 12.87
N SER A 42 16.65 -3.59 13.11
CA SER A 42 17.82 -3.74 12.25
C SER A 42 17.50 -4.64 11.04
N LYS A 43 18.38 -4.62 10.02
CA LYS A 43 18.27 -5.53 8.88
C LYS A 43 18.31 -7.01 9.35
N GLU A 44 19.20 -7.32 10.26
CA GLU A 44 19.33 -8.68 10.81
C GLU A 44 18.06 -9.11 11.54
N TYR A 45 17.50 -8.24 12.40
CA TYR A 45 16.23 -8.51 13.06
C TYR A 45 15.12 -8.78 12.05
N LEU A 46 14.99 -7.94 11.01
CA LEU A 46 14.00 -8.10 9.97
C LEU A 46 14.13 -9.45 9.24
N VAL A 47 15.34 -9.79 8.80
CA VAL A 47 15.62 -11.06 8.10
C VAL A 47 15.28 -12.25 9.01
N ASN A 48 15.66 -12.21 10.29
CA ASN A 48 15.35 -13.27 11.24
C ASN A 48 13.84 -13.43 11.46
N GLN A 49 13.10 -12.36 11.61
CA GLN A 49 11.64 -12.41 11.81
C GLN A 49 10.90 -12.95 10.57
N ILE A 50 11.32 -12.55 9.36
CA ILE A 50 10.77 -13.10 8.13
C ILE A 50 11.11 -14.59 8.01
N THR A 51 12.34 -14.98 8.31
CA THR A 51 12.80 -16.37 8.29
C THR A 51 11.98 -17.24 9.25
N GLU A 52 11.82 -16.80 10.49
CA GLU A 52 11.03 -17.49 11.50
C GLU A 52 9.59 -17.71 11.07
N PHE A 53 8.92 -16.65 10.58
CA PHE A 53 7.57 -16.76 10.08
C PHE A 53 7.47 -17.70 8.88
N TYR A 54 8.39 -17.58 7.91
CA TYR A 54 8.42 -18.43 6.72
C TYR A 54 8.53 -19.92 7.09
N LEU A 55 9.43 -20.28 7.98
CA LEU A 55 9.65 -21.67 8.39
C LEU A 55 8.53 -22.24 9.27
N THR A 56 7.90 -21.40 10.10
CA THR A 56 6.82 -21.84 10.99
C THR A 56 5.44 -21.84 10.31
N ALA A 57 5.25 -21.01 9.29
CA ALA A 57 3.98 -20.95 8.57
C ALA A 57 3.78 -22.14 7.62
N GLY A 58 4.86 -22.73 7.07
CA GLY A 58 4.79 -23.85 6.15
C GLY A 58 6.13 -24.52 5.91
N THR A 59 6.11 -25.67 5.25
CA THR A 59 7.33 -26.47 4.98
C THR A 59 8.03 -26.10 3.68
N SER A 60 7.29 -25.55 2.73
CA SER A 60 7.86 -25.06 1.45
C SER A 60 6.86 -24.11 0.78
N PHE A 61 7.37 -22.97 0.36
CA PHE A 61 6.61 -22.01 -0.43
C PHE A 61 7.19 -21.93 -1.85
N ASN A 62 6.33 -21.70 -2.82
CA ASN A 62 6.72 -21.49 -4.22
C ASN A 62 7.28 -20.07 -4.45
N GLY A 63 7.11 -19.17 -3.49
CA GLY A 63 7.63 -17.81 -3.56
C GLY A 63 7.45 -17.02 -2.28
N LEU A 64 8.34 -16.03 -2.10
CA LEU A 64 8.35 -15.04 -1.05
C LEU A 64 8.31 -13.64 -1.69
N GLY A 65 7.20 -12.92 -1.53
CA GLY A 65 7.07 -11.52 -1.92
C GLY A 65 7.25 -10.61 -0.72
N ILE A 66 8.04 -9.53 -0.88
CA ILE A 66 8.28 -8.56 0.19
C ILE A 66 7.94 -7.17 -0.32
N ALA A 67 6.84 -6.61 0.17
CA ALA A 67 6.48 -5.21 0.01
C ALA A 67 7.23 -4.36 1.05
N PHE A 68 7.64 -3.16 0.66
CA PHE A 68 8.39 -2.29 1.55
C PHE A 68 8.19 -0.81 1.21
N SER A 69 8.37 0.06 2.19
CA SER A 69 8.38 1.51 1.99
C SER A 69 9.71 1.96 1.38
N GLY A 70 9.70 2.19 0.08
CA GLY A 70 10.89 2.54 -0.70
C GLY A 70 10.76 2.12 -2.16
N CYS A 71 11.86 2.16 -2.89
CA CYS A 71 11.90 1.89 -4.33
C CYS A 71 12.83 0.74 -4.69
N THR A 72 12.43 -0.01 -5.71
CA THR A 72 13.23 -1.01 -6.41
C THR A 72 13.00 -0.87 -7.91
N THR A 73 14.01 -1.13 -8.71
CA THR A 73 13.90 -1.11 -10.19
C THR A 73 13.97 -2.50 -10.80
N ASP A 74 14.48 -3.47 -10.05
CA ASP A 74 14.75 -4.85 -10.51
C ASP A 74 13.98 -5.92 -9.71
N GLY A 75 13.30 -5.53 -8.62
CA GLY A 75 12.66 -6.48 -7.71
C GLY A 75 13.63 -7.34 -6.90
N GLN A 76 14.94 -7.08 -7.00
CA GLN A 76 15.99 -7.86 -6.35
C GLN A 76 16.69 -7.09 -5.22
N SER A 77 16.79 -5.77 -5.38
CA SER A 77 17.48 -4.89 -4.45
C SER A 77 16.69 -3.61 -4.18
N ILE A 78 16.86 -3.06 -2.99
CA ILE A 78 16.26 -1.77 -2.60
C ILE A 78 17.22 -0.66 -3.01
N CYS A 79 16.78 0.23 -3.90
CA CYS A 79 17.58 1.37 -4.35
C CYS A 79 17.38 2.61 -3.48
N GLN A 80 16.19 2.78 -2.86
CA GLN A 80 15.89 3.91 -2.00
C GLN A 80 14.90 3.53 -0.90
N THR A 81 15.19 3.91 0.34
CA THR A 81 14.29 3.76 1.49
C THR A 81 14.68 4.73 2.60
N THR A 82 13.72 5.06 3.45
CA THR A 82 13.94 5.84 4.68
C THR A 82 14.10 4.94 5.92
N LEU A 83 13.77 3.65 5.82
CA LEU A 83 13.84 2.71 6.93
C LEU A 83 15.23 2.08 7.04
N ASN A 84 15.84 2.16 8.22
CA ASN A 84 17.19 1.63 8.47
C ASN A 84 17.28 0.11 8.23
N CYS A 85 16.27 -0.65 8.64
CA CYS A 85 16.23 -2.11 8.46
C CYS A 85 16.16 -2.56 6.99
N LEU A 86 15.79 -1.66 6.08
CA LEU A 86 15.69 -1.94 4.65
C LEU A 86 16.94 -1.51 3.86
N LYS A 87 17.86 -0.77 4.48
CA LYS A 87 19.09 -0.35 3.80
C LYS A 87 19.91 -1.57 3.40
N ASN A 88 20.29 -1.63 2.12
CA ASN A 88 21.04 -2.74 1.53
C ASN A 88 20.35 -4.10 1.64
N LEU A 89 19.02 -4.14 1.86
CA LEU A 89 18.27 -5.39 1.78
C LEU A 89 18.14 -5.82 0.32
N CYS A 90 18.35 -7.10 0.08
CA CYS A 90 18.19 -7.69 -1.25
C CYS A 90 17.71 -9.15 -1.13
N THR A 91 17.28 -9.73 -2.24
CA THR A 91 16.77 -11.11 -2.26
C THR A 91 17.81 -12.14 -1.81
N LYS A 92 19.12 -11.82 -1.94
CA LYS A 92 20.21 -12.68 -1.49
C LYS A 92 20.24 -12.89 0.02
N ASP A 93 19.66 -11.98 0.81
CA ASP A 93 19.56 -12.11 2.26
C ASP A 93 18.67 -13.29 2.69
N PHE A 94 17.85 -13.82 1.77
CA PHE A 94 16.90 -14.91 2.01
C PHE A 94 17.23 -16.21 1.26
N THR A 95 18.44 -16.36 0.68
CA THR A 95 18.81 -17.57 -0.06
C THR A 95 18.83 -18.83 0.78
N HIS A 96 19.05 -18.70 2.11
CA HIS A 96 18.99 -19.81 3.06
C HIS A 96 17.60 -20.45 3.20
N LEU A 97 16.54 -19.75 2.77
CA LEU A 97 15.17 -20.29 2.74
C LEU A 97 14.93 -21.28 1.58
N MET A 98 15.86 -21.37 0.65
CA MET A 98 15.76 -22.21 -0.56
C MET A 98 14.44 -21.95 -1.32
N CYS A 99 13.91 -20.71 -1.24
CA CYS A 99 12.67 -20.32 -1.88
C CYS A 99 12.88 -20.12 -3.39
N PRO A 100 12.09 -20.75 -4.26
CA PRO A 100 12.32 -20.72 -5.71
C PRO A 100 12.25 -19.32 -6.32
N LYS A 101 11.39 -18.44 -5.78
CA LYS A 101 11.21 -17.10 -6.29
C LYS A 101 11.07 -16.10 -5.14
N ILE A 102 11.90 -15.08 -5.12
CA ILE A 102 11.83 -13.99 -4.15
C ILE A 102 11.73 -12.67 -4.93
N ASN A 103 10.81 -11.81 -4.54
CA ASN A 103 10.60 -10.52 -5.18
C ASN A 103 10.39 -9.41 -4.15
N LEU A 104 11.05 -8.27 -4.37
CA LEU A 104 10.88 -7.03 -3.62
C LEU A 104 9.98 -6.10 -4.42
N ILE A 105 9.06 -5.41 -3.76
CA ILE A 105 8.13 -4.49 -4.42
C ILE A 105 7.82 -3.28 -3.51
N ASN A 106 7.63 -2.10 -4.09
CA ASN A 106 7.13 -0.95 -3.34
C ASN A 106 5.75 -1.25 -2.72
N ASP A 107 5.49 -0.75 -1.50
CA ASP A 107 4.26 -1.00 -0.73
C ASP A 107 2.97 -0.53 -1.43
N SER A 108 3.00 0.62 -2.09
CA SER A 108 1.85 1.15 -2.82
C SER A 108 1.58 0.38 -4.12
N ASN A 109 2.64 -0.06 -4.80
CA ASN A 109 2.54 -0.96 -5.95
C ASN A 109 2.00 -2.34 -5.54
N ALA A 110 2.45 -2.87 -4.40
CA ALA A 110 1.89 -4.09 -3.84
C ALA A 110 0.41 -3.94 -3.52
N SER A 111 0.02 -2.84 -2.87
CA SER A 111 -1.40 -2.55 -2.61
C SER A 111 -2.23 -2.48 -3.90
N CYS A 112 -1.68 -1.91 -4.97
CA CYS A 112 -2.32 -1.87 -6.28
C CYS A 112 -2.53 -3.30 -6.83
N LEU A 113 -1.53 -4.16 -6.74
CA LEU A 113 -1.65 -5.57 -7.15
C LEU A 113 -2.69 -6.33 -6.31
N ALA A 114 -2.83 -6.03 -5.02
CA ALA A 114 -3.91 -6.58 -4.21
C ALA A 114 -5.28 -6.19 -4.77
N GLY A 115 -5.45 -4.95 -5.20
CA GLY A 115 -6.66 -4.50 -5.88
C GLY A 115 -6.97 -5.30 -7.15
N THR A 116 -5.96 -5.68 -7.93
CA THR A 116 -6.17 -6.53 -9.13
C THR A 116 -6.59 -7.97 -8.81
N ILE A 117 -6.38 -8.45 -7.58
CA ILE A 117 -6.92 -9.74 -7.12
C ILE A 117 -8.42 -9.64 -6.89
N GLU A 118 -8.88 -8.54 -6.33
CA GLU A 118 -10.30 -8.30 -6.02
C GLU A 118 -11.09 -7.84 -7.26
N TYR A 119 -10.43 -7.08 -8.14
CA TYR A 119 -11.00 -6.51 -9.37
C TYR A 119 -10.21 -6.93 -10.62
N PRO A 120 -10.18 -8.23 -10.96
CA PRO A 120 -9.33 -8.76 -12.03
C PRO A 120 -9.71 -8.27 -13.43
N GLU A 121 -10.97 -7.83 -13.62
CA GLU A 121 -11.49 -7.34 -14.89
C GLU A 121 -11.31 -5.83 -15.07
N SER A 122 -10.75 -5.14 -14.06
CA SER A 122 -10.49 -3.70 -14.16
C SER A 122 -9.51 -3.39 -15.28
N LYS A 123 -9.86 -2.40 -16.12
CA LYS A 123 -9.00 -1.91 -17.19
C LYS A 123 -7.93 -0.96 -16.66
N VAL A 124 -8.33 -0.05 -15.78
CA VAL A 124 -7.44 0.93 -15.14
C VAL A 124 -7.79 1.00 -13.66
N LEU A 125 -6.98 0.38 -12.82
CA LEU A 125 -7.11 0.46 -11.38
C LEU A 125 -6.06 1.44 -10.83
N VAL A 126 -6.52 2.42 -10.08
CA VAL A 126 -5.65 3.31 -9.30
C VAL A 126 -5.84 3.01 -7.82
N SER A 127 -4.77 2.59 -7.17
CA SER A 127 -4.74 2.36 -5.73
C SER A 127 -4.13 3.57 -5.02
N VAL A 128 -4.72 3.98 -3.89
CA VAL A 128 -4.09 4.94 -2.98
C VAL A 128 -3.96 4.32 -1.60
N THR A 129 -2.75 4.31 -1.09
CA THR A 129 -2.41 3.78 0.23
C THR A 129 -2.13 4.93 1.18
N SER A 130 -2.91 5.03 2.27
CA SER A 130 -2.69 5.99 3.35
C SER A 130 -2.23 5.26 4.61
N GLY A 131 -0.94 5.35 4.89
CA GLY A 131 -0.28 4.76 6.05
C GLY A 131 0.58 5.78 6.77
N THR A 132 1.83 5.46 7.08
CA THR A 132 2.81 6.44 7.59
C THR A 132 3.03 7.54 6.55
N GLY A 133 3.08 7.18 5.28
CA GLY A 133 3.06 8.08 4.13
C GLY A 133 1.71 8.04 3.39
N ILE A 134 1.73 8.54 2.18
CA ILE A 134 0.70 8.36 1.16
C ILE A 134 1.40 8.01 -0.15
N GLY A 135 0.91 7.01 -0.85
CA GLY A 135 1.42 6.58 -2.14
C GLY A 135 0.29 6.12 -3.04
N ALA A 136 0.55 6.03 -4.33
CA ALA A 136 -0.37 5.46 -5.28
C ALA A 136 0.30 4.33 -6.07
N GLY A 137 -0.50 3.41 -6.58
CA GLY A 137 -0.12 2.43 -7.57
C GLY A 137 -1.12 2.46 -8.72
N ILE A 138 -0.66 2.18 -9.91
CA ILE A 138 -1.49 2.21 -11.11
C ILE A 138 -1.36 0.86 -11.81
N ALA A 139 -2.47 0.22 -12.12
CA ALA A 139 -2.50 -0.99 -12.92
C ALA A 139 -3.36 -0.78 -14.16
N ILE A 140 -2.85 -1.22 -15.31
CA ILE A 140 -3.55 -1.16 -16.60
C ILE A 140 -3.68 -2.61 -17.10
N ASN A 141 -4.91 -3.08 -17.28
CA ASN A 141 -5.20 -4.48 -17.62
C ASN A 141 -4.48 -5.46 -16.66
N SER A 142 -4.63 -5.21 -15.36
CA SER A 142 -4.03 -5.98 -14.26
C SER A 142 -2.49 -5.98 -14.22
N LYS A 143 -1.80 -5.16 -15.04
CA LYS A 143 -0.33 -5.00 -15.03
C LYS A 143 0.05 -3.67 -14.41
N LEU A 144 1.03 -3.67 -13.50
CA LEU A 144 1.54 -2.43 -12.91
C LEU A 144 2.12 -1.50 -13.99
N PHE A 145 1.73 -0.24 -13.91
CA PHE A 145 2.37 0.86 -14.61
C PHE A 145 3.37 1.53 -13.65
N THR A 146 4.65 1.27 -13.84
CA THR A 146 5.72 1.78 -12.98
C THR A 146 6.39 3.04 -13.52
N GLY A 147 5.99 3.51 -14.72
CA GLY A 147 6.65 4.62 -15.40
C GLY A 147 8.03 4.25 -15.95
N ALA A 148 8.74 5.23 -16.47
CA ALA A 148 10.02 5.01 -17.14
C ALA A 148 11.13 4.49 -16.22
N ASN A 149 11.10 4.88 -14.93
CA ASN A 149 12.17 4.60 -13.96
C ASN A 149 11.66 3.94 -12.67
N GLY A 150 10.43 3.40 -12.65
CA GLY A 150 9.88 2.72 -11.48
C GLY A 150 9.23 3.63 -10.42
N PHE A 151 9.05 4.94 -10.70
CA PHE A 151 8.55 5.93 -9.72
C PHE A 151 7.12 6.42 -10.00
N ALA A 152 6.36 5.78 -10.87
CA ALA A 152 4.96 6.15 -11.06
C ALA A 152 4.18 5.94 -9.75
N GLY A 153 3.35 6.93 -9.39
CA GLY A 153 2.55 6.86 -8.16
C GLY A 153 3.18 7.48 -6.91
N GLU A 154 4.37 8.09 -7.00
CA GLU A 154 5.03 8.80 -5.88
C GLU A 154 4.32 10.13 -5.53
N ILE A 155 3.02 10.05 -5.23
CA ILE A 155 2.14 11.21 -4.97
C ILE A 155 2.47 11.96 -3.68
N TYR A 156 3.21 11.35 -2.72
CA TYR A 156 3.66 12.04 -1.51
C TYR A 156 4.37 13.37 -1.83
N GLY A 157 5.17 13.35 -2.89
CA GLY A 157 5.98 14.47 -3.35
C GLY A 157 5.20 15.55 -4.09
N ASN A 158 3.94 15.32 -4.48
CA ASN A 158 3.13 16.28 -5.20
C ASN A 158 2.97 17.57 -4.38
N THR A 159 3.13 18.69 -5.07
CA THR A 159 3.08 20.02 -4.45
C THR A 159 1.66 20.55 -4.44
N THR A 160 1.27 21.14 -3.33
CA THR A 160 -0.02 21.81 -3.10
C THR A 160 0.17 23.01 -2.17
N PHE A 161 -0.91 23.72 -1.87
CA PHE A 161 -0.92 24.78 -0.88
C PHE A 161 -1.57 24.32 0.42
N ASP A 162 -0.99 24.68 1.56
CA ASP A 162 -1.64 24.48 2.85
C ASP A 162 -2.72 25.55 3.10
N LYS A 163 -3.43 25.43 4.21
CA LYS A 163 -4.50 26.38 4.60
C LYS A 163 -4.05 27.83 4.78
N ASN A 164 -2.75 28.08 4.90
CA ASN A 164 -2.17 29.41 5.01
C ASN A 164 -1.68 29.94 3.64
N GLY A 165 -1.92 29.19 2.55
CA GLY A 165 -1.45 29.52 1.21
C GLY A 165 0.04 29.24 0.98
N SER A 166 0.72 28.53 1.89
CA SER A 166 2.13 28.18 1.74
C SER A 166 2.29 26.89 0.94
N LEU A 167 3.29 26.87 0.05
CA LEU A 167 3.60 25.71 -0.77
C LEU A 167 4.09 24.55 0.10
N THR A 168 3.48 23.40 -0.05
CA THR A 168 3.80 22.19 0.73
C THR A 168 3.65 20.92 -0.10
N LYS A 169 4.00 19.77 0.48
CA LYS A 169 3.80 18.46 -0.14
C LYS A 169 2.54 17.79 0.39
N ILE A 170 1.78 17.14 -0.50
CA ILE A 170 0.54 16.39 -0.18
C ILE A 170 0.74 15.42 0.99
N GLY A 171 1.82 14.67 1.00
CA GLY A 171 2.08 13.72 2.08
C GLY A 171 2.26 14.34 3.46
N ARG A 172 2.54 15.64 3.54
CA ARG A 172 2.59 16.38 4.82
C ARG A 172 1.20 16.77 5.34
N LEU A 173 0.20 16.75 4.49
CA LEU A 173 -1.17 17.15 4.85
C LEU A 173 -2.03 15.95 5.21
N CYS A 174 -2.10 14.95 4.33
CA CYS A 174 -3.10 13.88 4.37
C CYS A 174 -2.56 12.45 4.48
N SER A 175 -1.27 12.26 4.84
CA SER A 175 -0.83 10.91 5.19
C SER A 175 -1.47 10.44 6.49
N GLY A 176 -1.72 9.12 6.61
CA GLY A 176 -2.37 8.54 7.79
C GLY A 176 -1.65 8.88 9.11
N SER A 177 -0.31 8.94 9.11
CA SER A 177 0.45 9.34 10.30
C SER A 177 0.20 10.80 10.69
N LYS A 178 -0.01 11.69 9.73
CA LYS A 178 -0.30 13.11 10.01
C LYS A 178 -1.71 13.28 10.56
N ILE A 179 -2.67 12.59 9.96
CA ILE A 179 -4.06 12.55 10.47
C ILE A 179 -4.05 12.03 11.91
N LEU A 180 -3.40 10.89 12.16
CA LEU A 180 -3.32 10.29 13.50
C LEU A 180 -2.65 11.21 14.52
N LYS A 181 -1.56 11.91 14.10
CA LYS A 181 -0.89 12.88 14.98
C LYS A 181 -1.82 14.03 15.36
N LYS A 182 -2.57 14.60 14.41
CA LYS A 182 -3.57 15.64 14.67
C LYS A 182 -4.63 15.12 15.66
N LEU A 183 -5.20 13.93 15.41
CA LEU A 183 -6.23 13.33 16.26
C LEU A 183 -5.76 13.09 17.70
N ARG A 184 -4.51 12.65 17.91
CA ARG A 184 -3.94 12.41 19.25
C ARG A 184 -3.62 13.68 20.04
N SER A 185 -3.40 14.80 19.37
CA SER A 185 -3.03 16.09 20.00
C SER A 185 -4.23 17.03 20.18
N THR A 186 -5.45 16.57 19.92
CA THR A 186 -6.64 17.43 19.80
C THR A 186 -7.76 16.90 20.68
N ASP A 187 -8.60 17.81 21.17
CA ASP A 187 -9.81 17.50 21.92
C ASP A 187 -10.86 16.81 21.02
N ASN A 188 -11.65 15.92 21.58
CA ASN A 188 -12.70 15.18 20.89
C ASN A 188 -13.68 16.09 20.11
N SER A 189 -13.90 17.32 20.56
CA SER A 189 -14.75 18.30 19.87
C SER A 189 -14.27 18.73 18.48
N GLN A 190 -13.00 18.47 18.13
CA GLN A 190 -12.39 18.87 16.85
C GLN A 190 -12.13 17.70 15.92
N ILE A 191 -12.47 16.48 16.30
CA ILE A 191 -12.22 15.27 15.49
C ILE A 191 -12.86 15.40 14.10
N ASP A 192 -14.13 15.80 14.04
CA ASP A 192 -14.86 15.92 12.78
C ASP A 192 -14.22 16.97 11.85
N ALA A 193 -13.71 18.06 12.39
CA ALA A 193 -13.02 19.08 11.59
C ALA A 193 -11.71 18.54 11.02
N ILE A 194 -10.95 17.76 11.80
CA ILE A 194 -9.71 17.12 11.34
C ILE A 194 -9.99 16.10 10.24
N ILE A 195 -11.02 15.27 10.41
CA ILE A 195 -11.40 14.28 9.41
C ILE A 195 -11.89 14.94 8.14
N THR A 196 -12.69 16.00 8.25
CA THR A 196 -13.17 16.78 7.09
C THR A 196 -12.01 17.41 6.33
N GLU A 197 -11.05 18.04 7.02
CA GLU A 197 -9.84 18.60 6.39
C GLU A 197 -9.04 17.49 5.66
N ALA A 198 -8.82 16.36 6.31
CA ALA A 198 -8.10 15.23 5.73
C ALA A 198 -8.84 14.63 4.51
N ALA A 199 -10.17 14.54 4.57
CA ALA A 199 -11.00 14.06 3.46
C ALA A 199 -10.94 14.99 2.25
N GLN A 200 -10.89 16.30 2.47
CA GLN A 200 -10.73 17.28 1.37
C GLN A 200 -9.37 17.14 0.71
N GLU A 201 -8.28 17.06 1.49
CA GLU A 201 -6.92 16.91 0.98
C GLU A 201 -6.76 15.59 0.19
N LEU A 202 -7.24 14.48 0.72
CA LEU A 202 -7.29 13.20 0.02
C LEU A 202 -8.17 13.26 -1.23
N GLY A 203 -9.32 13.91 -1.13
CA GLY A 203 -10.25 14.09 -2.23
C GLY A 203 -9.63 14.85 -3.40
N ILE A 204 -8.86 15.91 -3.14
CA ILE A 204 -8.13 16.66 -4.17
C ILE A 204 -7.18 15.74 -4.94
N VAL A 205 -6.40 14.92 -4.21
CA VAL A 205 -5.50 13.94 -4.83
C VAL A 205 -6.26 12.96 -5.71
N LEU A 206 -7.34 12.39 -5.17
CA LEU A 206 -8.12 11.36 -5.87
C LEU A 206 -8.83 11.91 -7.09
N VAL A 207 -9.40 13.12 -7.02
CA VAL A 207 -9.98 13.80 -8.18
C VAL A 207 -8.91 14.03 -9.26
N SER A 208 -7.70 14.44 -8.88
CA SER A 208 -6.60 14.63 -9.83
C SER A 208 -6.21 13.31 -10.52
N LEU A 209 -6.14 12.20 -9.75
CA LEU A 209 -5.86 10.87 -10.30
C LEU A 209 -6.98 10.37 -11.19
N ILE A 210 -8.25 10.60 -10.82
CA ILE A 210 -9.43 10.25 -11.64
C ILE A 210 -9.37 10.95 -12.99
N HIS A 211 -9.11 12.25 -13.00
CA HIS A 211 -9.05 13.01 -14.25
C HIS A 211 -7.80 12.68 -15.09
N SER A 212 -6.70 12.25 -14.46
CA SER A 212 -5.45 11.92 -15.16
C SER A 212 -5.46 10.53 -15.79
N PHE A 213 -6.07 9.55 -15.13
CA PHE A 213 -6.00 8.13 -15.50
C PHE A 213 -7.35 7.56 -15.98
N ASN A 214 -8.46 8.26 -15.72
CA ASN A 214 -9.81 7.77 -16.01
C ASN A 214 -10.01 6.31 -15.57
N PRO A 215 -9.80 5.99 -14.29
CA PRO A 215 -9.87 4.63 -13.79
C PRO A 215 -11.32 4.15 -13.71
N ASP A 216 -11.52 2.84 -13.87
CA ASP A 216 -12.78 2.17 -13.54
C ASP A 216 -12.80 1.67 -12.08
N VAL A 217 -11.62 1.59 -11.42
CA VAL A 217 -11.52 1.27 -9.98
C VAL A 217 -10.57 2.22 -9.27
N ILE A 218 -11.05 2.86 -8.19
CA ILE A 218 -10.23 3.50 -7.15
C ILE A 218 -10.20 2.58 -5.93
N TYR A 219 -9.02 2.08 -5.61
CA TYR A 219 -8.80 1.11 -4.54
C TYR A 219 -8.06 1.75 -3.38
N LEU A 220 -8.72 1.91 -2.23
CA LEU A 220 -8.20 2.63 -1.07
C LEU A 220 -7.74 1.64 0.01
N SER A 221 -6.51 1.77 0.48
CA SER A 221 -5.90 0.90 1.47
C SER A 221 -5.06 1.63 2.48
N GLY A 222 -4.62 0.90 3.52
CA GLY A 222 -3.83 1.44 4.61
C GLY A 222 -4.68 1.95 5.77
N GLY A 223 -4.06 2.01 6.96
CA GLY A 223 -4.75 2.31 8.22
C GLY A 223 -5.34 3.72 8.32
N GLY A 224 -4.95 4.64 7.43
CA GLY A 224 -5.53 5.98 7.38
C GLY A 224 -7.02 5.96 7.04
N PHE A 225 -7.46 5.05 6.18
CA PHE A 225 -8.87 4.92 5.80
C PHE A 225 -9.74 4.19 6.84
N GLU A 226 -9.14 3.71 7.93
CA GLU A 226 -9.88 3.15 9.06
C GLU A 226 -10.24 4.22 10.11
N PHE A 227 -9.75 5.46 9.95
CA PHE A 227 -10.05 6.54 10.87
C PHE A 227 -11.45 7.08 10.63
N TYR A 228 -12.33 6.94 11.64
CA TYR A 228 -13.67 7.51 11.66
C TYR A 228 -14.38 7.37 10.30
N ASP A 229 -14.97 8.47 9.81
CA ASP A 229 -15.72 8.54 8.55
C ASP A 229 -14.89 9.07 7.37
N LEU A 230 -13.55 8.95 7.42
CA LEU A 230 -12.66 9.49 6.40
C LEU A 230 -12.96 8.96 5.00
N PHE A 231 -13.26 7.66 4.87
CA PHE A 231 -13.59 7.06 3.58
C PHE A 231 -14.87 7.67 2.98
N SER A 232 -15.93 7.78 3.75
CA SER A 232 -17.22 8.30 3.31
C SER A 232 -17.12 9.77 2.92
N GLN A 233 -16.46 10.59 3.76
CA GLN A 233 -16.26 12.02 3.48
C GLN A 233 -15.38 12.24 2.25
N THR A 234 -14.31 11.46 2.08
CA THR A 234 -13.46 11.51 0.88
C THR A 234 -14.25 11.14 -0.39
N THR A 235 -15.06 10.08 -0.32
CA THR A 235 -15.92 9.66 -1.44
C THR A 235 -16.97 10.73 -1.78
N SER A 236 -17.55 11.37 -0.78
CA SER A 236 -18.49 12.48 -0.96
C SER A 236 -17.83 13.68 -1.63
N PHE A 237 -16.58 14.00 -1.24
CA PHE A 237 -15.80 15.04 -1.87
C PHE A 237 -15.55 14.73 -3.36
N ILE A 238 -15.14 13.51 -3.69
CA ILE A 238 -14.92 13.07 -5.08
C ILE A 238 -16.18 13.25 -5.90
N LYS A 239 -17.33 12.77 -5.42
CA LYS A 239 -18.62 12.88 -6.11
C LYS A 239 -19.04 14.31 -6.38
N LYS A 240 -18.62 15.25 -5.53
CA LYS A 240 -18.93 16.68 -5.67
C LYS A 240 -18.01 17.40 -6.66
N HIS A 241 -16.77 16.97 -6.80
CA HIS A 241 -15.72 17.74 -7.50
C HIS A 241 -15.16 17.09 -8.77
N ALA A 242 -15.31 15.78 -8.94
CA ALA A 242 -14.98 15.14 -10.23
C ALA A 242 -16.07 15.42 -11.27
N TYR A 243 -15.67 15.53 -12.54
CA TYR A 243 -16.65 15.71 -13.61
C TYR A 243 -17.58 14.49 -13.72
N PRO A 244 -18.90 14.69 -13.93
CA PRO A 244 -19.89 13.60 -13.90
C PRO A 244 -19.54 12.43 -14.82
N GLN A 245 -19.01 12.67 -16.01
CA GLN A 245 -18.64 11.62 -16.98
C GLN A 245 -17.56 10.66 -16.49
N PHE A 246 -16.74 11.06 -15.50
CA PHE A 246 -15.75 10.19 -14.87
C PHE A 246 -16.34 9.34 -13.74
N LEU A 247 -17.56 9.65 -13.30
CA LEU A 247 -18.21 9.01 -12.17
C LEU A 247 -19.25 7.95 -12.57
N GLU A 248 -19.60 7.86 -13.84
CA GLU A 248 -20.68 6.98 -14.33
C GLU A 248 -20.37 5.50 -14.08
N ASP A 249 -19.13 5.07 -14.35
CA ASP A 249 -18.71 3.66 -14.26
C ASP A 249 -17.59 3.41 -13.23
N ILE A 250 -17.26 4.41 -12.39
CA ILE A 250 -16.17 4.26 -11.42
C ILE A 250 -16.63 3.52 -10.16
N THR A 251 -15.83 2.57 -9.73
CA THR A 251 -15.98 1.89 -8.44
C THR A 251 -14.95 2.43 -7.45
N ILE A 252 -15.40 3.03 -6.35
CA ILE A 252 -14.52 3.52 -5.27
C ILE A 252 -14.70 2.61 -4.05
N VAL A 253 -13.64 1.90 -3.67
CA VAL A 253 -13.72 0.86 -2.63
C VAL A 253 -12.57 0.91 -1.65
N LYS A 254 -12.81 0.42 -0.44
CA LYS A 254 -11.76 0.04 0.52
C LYS A 254 -11.28 -1.37 0.22
N SER A 255 -10.00 -1.61 0.49
CA SER A 255 -9.40 -2.94 0.40
C SER A 255 -10.14 -3.97 1.26
N GLY A 256 -10.57 -5.08 0.66
CA GLY A 256 -11.13 -6.23 1.38
C GLY A 256 -10.06 -7.05 2.12
N PHE A 257 -8.77 -6.80 1.84
CA PHE A 257 -7.65 -7.41 2.58
C PHE A 257 -7.28 -6.65 3.86
N ASN A 258 -8.05 -5.61 4.22
CA ASN A 258 -7.80 -4.78 5.38
C ASN A 258 -6.33 -4.27 5.38
N ASN A 259 -5.66 -4.39 6.51
CA ASN A 259 -4.27 -3.95 6.68
C ASN A 259 -3.22 -4.88 6.04
N TYR A 260 -3.62 -5.96 5.35
CA TYR A 260 -2.72 -6.92 4.71
C TYR A 260 -2.62 -6.79 3.19
N ALA A 261 -3.19 -5.73 2.60
CA ALA A 261 -3.15 -5.54 1.14
C ALA A 261 -1.72 -5.61 0.58
N GLY A 262 -0.73 -5.00 1.25
CA GLY A 262 0.68 -5.08 0.86
C GLY A 262 1.19 -6.53 0.78
N CYS A 263 0.84 -7.39 1.74
CA CYS A 263 1.23 -8.81 1.74
C CYS A 263 0.61 -9.57 0.56
N TYR A 264 -0.69 -9.40 0.31
CA TYR A 264 -1.37 -10.06 -0.81
C TYR A 264 -0.84 -9.59 -2.16
N GLY A 265 -0.58 -8.29 -2.30
CA GLY A 265 0.02 -7.74 -3.51
C GLY A 265 1.46 -8.20 -3.71
N ALA A 266 2.25 -8.32 -2.65
CA ALA A 266 3.59 -8.88 -2.71
C ALA A 266 3.57 -10.35 -3.20
N MET A 267 2.62 -11.17 -2.72
CA MET A 267 2.41 -12.53 -3.28
C MET A 267 1.98 -12.46 -4.74
N LYS A 268 1.09 -11.54 -5.13
CA LYS A 268 0.63 -11.40 -6.51
C LYS A 268 1.78 -11.08 -7.46
N SER A 269 2.77 -10.28 -7.04
CA SER A 269 3.95 -9.95 -7.85
C SER A 269 4.81 -11.14 -8.25
N LEU A 270 4.66 -12.28 -7.56
CA LEU A 270 5.38 -13.52 -7.87
C LEU A 270 4.78 -14.31 -9.04
N ILE A 271 3.52 -14.05 -9.38
CA ILE A 271 2.76 -14.83 -10.39
C ILE A 271 2.32 -14.00 -11.60
N MET A 272 2.93 -12.84 -11.75
CA MET A 272 2.73 -11.96 -12.91
C MET A 272 3.66 -12.33 -14.05
#